data_7a1d98ca15b6d6a1bc3585ee3f7f2fc8
#
_entry.id   7a1d98ca15b6d6a1bc3585ee3f7f2fc8
#
_cell.length_a   1.000
_cell.length_b   1.000
_cell.length_c   1.000
_cell.angle_alpha   90.00
_cell.angle_beta   90.00
_cell.angle_gamma   90.00
#
_symmetry.space_group_name_H-M   'P 1'
#
loop_
_entity.id
_entity.type
_entity.pdbx_description
1 polymer ?
#
loop_
_entity_poly.entity_id
_entity_poly.type
_entity_poly.pdbx_seq_one_letter_code
_entity_poly.pdbx_strand_id
1 'polypeptide(L)'
;MRREEQAKSEEKESQNDAGRGKAESAEGAGKVREAEEGGGVPRILFVCVGNACRSPMAAGLARKMLNAEAESAGIAPFGACATKEALEVMRKFGVDISSHKPKHVTEVPLQNFDLIVALDSFVGECLRSYYNVPAEKLIIWDIDDPFMKGLRAYERCAREIYAHIQKLSEDLKRRVRISEGEISEGERKK
;
A
#
# COMPACT_ATOMS: atom_id res chain seq x y z
N MET A 1 -14.22 66.06 -8.20
CA MET A 1 -15.68 66.22 -8.41
C MET A 1 -16.24 64.83 -8.34
N ARG A 2 -16.73 64.50 -7.17
CA ARG A 2 -18.14 64.22 -6.85
C ARG A 2 -18.62 62.93 -7.50
N ARG A 3 -19.15 61.92 -6.85
CA ARG A 3 -19.82 61.68 -5.54
C ARG A 3 -19.81 60.15 -5.38
N GLU A 4 -19.51 59.53 -4.32
CA GLU A 4 -20.27 59.27 -3.08
C GLU A 4 -21.78 59.16 -3.26
N GLU A 5 -22.32 58.02 -2.88
CA GLU A 5 -23.50 57.73 -2.07
C GLU A 5 -23.81 56.26 -2.19
N GLN A 6 -23.64 55.45 -1.11
CA GLN A 6 -24.59 55.19 -0.02
C GLN A 6 -25.87 54.52 -0.56
N ALA A 7 -26.43 53.53 -0.04
CA ALA A 7 -26.39 52.86 1.26
C ALA A 7 -27.48 51.78 1.32
N LYS A 8 -27.33 50.93 2.29
CA LYS A 8 -28.36 50.27 3.13
C LYS A 8 -29.22 49.16 2.57
N SER A 9 -28.95 48.02 3.10
CA SER A 9 -29.76 47.24 4.07
C SER A 9 -31.09 46.70 3.59
N GLU A 10 -31.21 45.37 3.64
CA GLU A 10 -32.36 44.77 4.32
C GLU A 10 -32.03 43.34 4.71
N GLU A 11 -31.94 43.13 6.04
CA GLU A 11 -32.10 41.87 6.72
C GLU A 11 -33.50 41.34 6.46
N LYS A 12 -33.62 40.06 6.13
CA LYS A 12 -34.80 39.27 6.45
C LYS A 12 -34.40 37.92 6.94
N GLU A 13 -34.48 37.79 8.26
CA GLU A 13 -34.69 36.50 8.93
C GLU A 13 -35.89 35.78 8.33
N SER A 14 -35.71 34.49 8.08
CA SER A 14 -36.84 33.56 8.07
C SER A 14 -36.35 32.26 8.71
N GLN A 15 -36.91 32.03 9.88
CA GLN A 15 -36.78 30.88 10.73
C GLN A 15 -37.54 29.68 10.14
N ASN A 16 -37.08 28.50 10.57
CA ASN A 16 -37.78 27.21 10.66
C ASN A 16 -37.92 26.35 9.40
N ASP A 17 -37.26 25.21 9.37
CA ASP A 17 -37.98 24.01 9.82
C ASP A 17 -37.02 22.90 10.21
N ALA A 18 -37.32 22.23 11.34
CA ALA A 18 -36.59 21.10 11.88
C ALA A 18 -37.03 19.83 11.15
N GLY A 19 -36.15 19.36 10.23
CA GLY A 19 -36.24 18.03 9.60
C GLY A 19 -35.39 17.02 10.37
N ARG A 20 -36.01 16.33 11.31
CA ARG A 20 -35.47 15.22 12.09
C ARG A 20 -35.29 14.00 11.19
N GLY A 21 -34.16 13.93 10.46
CA GLY A 21 -33.75 12.75 9.71
C GLY A 21 -33.06 11.74 10.66
N LYS A 22 -33.72 10.62 10.88
CA LYS A 22 -33.20 9.47 11.62
C LYS A 22 -31.86 9.03 11.02
N ALA A 23 -30.83 9.00 11.84
CA ALA A 23 -29.61 8.24 11.58
C ALA A 23 -29.98 6.75 11.61
N GLU A 24 -30.10 6.14 10.46
CA GLU A 24 -30.04 4.69 10.34
C GLU A 24 -28.56 4.29 10.50
N SER A 25 -28.30 3.67 11.63
CA SER A 25 -27.08 2.98 11.94
C SER A 25 -26.91 1.82 10.95
N ALA A 26 -26.06 2.02 9.93
CA ALA A 26 -25.56 0.92 9.14
C ALA A 26 -24.55 0.13 10.01
N GLU A 27 -25.04 -0.81 10.78
CA GLU A 27 -24.26 -1.91 11.31
C GLU A 27 -23.86 -2.84 10.15
N GLY A 28 -22.82 -2.42 9.43
CA GLY A 28 -22.05 -3.29 8.56
C GLY A 28 -20.96 -3.93 9.41
N ALA A 29 -21.29 -4.95 10.18
CA ALA A 29 -20.31 -5.85 10.79
C ALA A 29 -19.51 -6.50 9.65
N GLY A 30 -18.38 -5.88 9.29
CA GLY A 30 -17.36 -6.49 8.47
C GLY A 30 -16.87 -7.73 9.20
N LYS A 31 -17.33 -8.90 8.74
CA LYS A 31 -16.82 -10.19 9.16
C LYS A 31 -15.31 -10.18 8.97
N VAL A 32 -14.58 -10.00 10.06
CA VAL A 32 -13.14 -10.29 10.12
C VAL A 32 -13.04 -11.73 9.65
N ARG A 33 -12.42 -11.97 8.51
CA ARG A 33 -12.06 -13.33 8.10
C ARG A 33 -11.02 -13.75 9.13
N GLU A 34 -11.43 -14.63 10.03
CA GLU A 34 -10.49 -15.40 10.83
C GLU A 34 -9.49 -16.00 9.85
N ALA A 35 -8.20 -15.89 10.17
CA ALA A 35 -7.15 -16.49 9.37
C ALA A 35 -7.45 -17.99 9.31
N GLU A 36 -8.02 -18.43 8.19
CA GLU A 36 -8.16 -19.85 7.93
C GLU A 36 -6.75 -20.42 7.92
N GLU A 37 -6.45 -21.30 8.84
CA GLU A 37 -5.28 -22.16 8.86
C GLU A 37 -5.35 -23.11 7.64
N GLY A 38 -4.97 -22.57 6.49
CA GLY A 38 -4.96 -23.32 5.25
C GLY A 38 -4.14 -22.55 4.23
N GLY A 39 -2.99 -23.09 3.89
CA GLY A 39 -1.96 -22.70 2.94
C GLY A 39 -2.30 -21.80 1.75
N GLY A 40 -2.92 -20.66 1.98
CA GLY A 40 -3.22 -19.65 0.98
C GLY A 40 -1.95 -18.93 0.53
N VAL A 41 -1.96 -18.45 -0.72
CA VAL A 41 -0.88 -17.63 -1.27
C VAL A 41 -0.84 -16.32 -0.50
N PRO A 42 0.29 -15.92 0.13
CA PRO A 42 0.37 -14.70 0.92
C PRO A 42 0.13 -13.45 0.07
N ARG A 43 -0.59 -12.49 0.62
CA ARG A 43 -0.90 -11.21 -0.01
C ARG A 43 -0.01 -10.11 0.55
N ILE A 44 0.77 -9.47 -0.32
CA ILE A 44 1.78 -8.47 0.05
C ILE A 44 1.44 -7.13 -0.61
N LEU A 45 1.38 -6.07 0.18
CA LEU A 45 1.23 -4.70 -0.31
C LEU A 45 2.56 -3.94 -0.17
N PHE A 46 3.04 -3.38 -1.27
CA PHE A 46 4.20 -2.48 -1.28
C PHE A 46 3.72 -1.02 -1.33
N VAL A 47 4.21 -0.18 -0.41
CA VAL A 47 3.80 1.22 -0.31
C VAL A 47 5.01 2.15 -0.39
N CYS A 48 4.91 3.16 -1.25
CA CYS A 48 5.85 4.28 -1.30
C CYS A 48 5.09 5.61 -1.31
N VAL A 49 5.75 6.74 -1.51
CA VAL A 49 5.06 8.02 -1.57
C VAL A 49 4.16 8.09 -2.80
N GLY A 50 4.74 8.07 -3.99
CA GLY A 50 4.06 8.41 -5.25
C GLY A 50 3.40 7.25 -6.00
N ASN A 51 3.62 6.00 -5.61
CA ASN A 51 3.17 4.79 -6.32
C ASN A 51 3.51 4.77 -7.83
N ALA A 52 4.56 5.48 -8.23
CA ALA A 52 4.99 5.59 -9.64
C ALA A 52 6.38 5.00 -9.91
N CYS A 53 7.18 4.75 -8.87
CA CYS A 53 8.57 4.27 -8.98
C CYS A 53 8.80 3.00 -8.15
N ARG A 54 9.12 3.13 -6.86
CA ARG A 54 9.59 2.04 -5.98
C ARG A 54 8.55 0.94 -5.79
N SER A 55 7.36 1.25 -5.34
CA SER A 55 6.34 0.24 -5.00
C SER A 55 5.83 -0.55 -6.21
N PRO A 56 5.60 0.01 -7.42
CA PRO A 56 5.27 -0.81 -8.58
C PRO A 56 6.41 -1.70 -9.04
N MET A 57 7.68 -1.26 -8.92
CA MET A 57 8.84 -2.12 -9.19
C MET A 57 8.89 -3.29 -8.20
N ALA A 58 8.66 -3.02 -6.90
CA ALA A 58 8.65 -4.04 -5.86
C ALA A 58 7.52 -5.05 -6.07
N ALA A 59 6.31 -4.61 -6.32
CA ALA A 59 5.18 -5.51 -6.59
C ALA A 59 5.41 -6.35 -7.86
N GLY A 60 5.98 -5.77 -8.91
CA GLY A 60 6.32 -6.49 -10.13
C GLY A 60 7.36 -7.59 -9.91
N LEU A 61 8.44 -7.28 -9.18
CA LEU A 61 9.47 -8.26 -8.82
C LEU A 61 8.91 -9.33 -7.87
N ALA A 62 8.10 -8.96 -6.90
CA ALA A 62 7.49 -9.91 -5.97
C ALA A 62 6.60 -10.92 -6.70
N ARG A 63 5.74 -10.49 -7.60
CA ARG A 63 4.91 -11.40 -8.44
C ARG A 63 5.74 -12.37 -9.26
N LYS A 64 6.94 -11.95 -9.71
CA LYS A 64 7.85 -12.80 -10.48
C LYS A 64 8.61 -13.79 -9.60
N MET A 65 9.01 -13.39 -8.40
CA MET A 65 9.99 -14.10 -7.59
C MET A 65 9.39 -14.87 -6.42
N LEU A 66 8.20 -14.49 -5.97
CA LEU A 66 7.53 -15.09 -4.83
C LEU A 66 6.28 -15.85 -5.28
N ASN A 67 5.95 -16.94 -4.58
CA ASN A 67 4.61 -17.52 -4.65
C ASN A 67 3.67 -16.68 -3.76
N ALA A 68 3.36 -15.45 -4.22
CA ALA A 68 2.59 -14.46 -3.47
C ALA A 68 1.77 -13.58 -4.40
N GLU A 69 0.61 -13.14 -3.94
CA GLU A 69 -0.11 -12.03 -4.55
C GLU A 69 0.54 -10.72 -4.10
N ALA A 70 0.90 -9.86 -5.04
CA ALA A 70 1.56 -8.60 -4.71
C ALA A 70 0.88 -7.42 -5.38
N GLU A 71 0.55 -6.41 -4.57
CA GLU A 71 -0.02 -5.14 -4.99
C GLU A 71 0.86 -3.96 -4.57
N SER A 72 0.56 -2.77 -5.10
CA SER A 72 1.24 -1.55 -4.67
C SER A 72 0.28 -0.38 -4.54
N ALA A 73 0.60 0.54 -3.62
CA ALA A 73 -0.12 1.78 -3.39
C ALA A 73 0.84 2.91 -2.99
N GLY A 74 0.32 4.13 -2.89
CA GLY A 74 1.08 5.30 -2.42
C GLY A 74 0.30 6.10 -1.38
N ILE A 75 1.02 6.84 -0.55
CA ILE A 75 0.40 7.78 0.41
C ILE A 75 0.08 9.14 -0.23
N ALA A 76 0.69 9.44 -1.38
CA ALA A 76 0.45 10.62 -2.21
C ALA A 76 0.71 10.27 -3.69
N PRO A 77 -0.15 9.44 -4.31
CA PRO A 77 0.07 8.94 -5.67
C PRO A 77 0.03 10.07 -6.69
N PHE A 78 0.88 9.96 -7.71
CA PHE A 78 0.94 10.92 -8.80
C PHE A 78 1.16 10.25 -10.15
N GLY A 79 0.80 10.95 -11.22
CA GLY A 79 0.93 10.47 -12.60
C GLY A 79 -0.17 9.49 -13.00
N ALA A 80 -0.16 9.11 -14.28
CA ALA A 80 -1.13 8.17 -14.86
C ALA A 80 -0.62 6.73 -14.93
N CYS A 81 0.69 6.52 -14.77
CA CYS A 81 1.38 5.22 -14.88
C CYS A 81 2.70 5.25 -14.11
N ALA A 82 3.41 4.13 -14.12
CA ALA A 82 4.80 4.08 -13.65
C ALA A 82 5.70 5.01 -14.49
N THR A 83 6.76 5.55 -13.87
CA THR A 83 7.72 6.42 -14.58
C THR A 83 8.42 5.68 -15.72
N LYS A 84 8.85 6.42 -16.75
CA LYS A 84 9.54 5.85 -17.91
C LYS A 84 10.78 5.06 -17.51
N GLU A 85 11.56 5.59 -16.57
CA GLU A 85 12.76 4.95 -16.04
C GLU A 85 12.42 3.64 -15.30
N ALA A 86 11.33 3.62 -14.53
CA ALA A 86 10.86 2.38 -13.87
C ALA A 86 10.48 1.32 -14.90
N LEU A 87 9.73 1.69 -15.94
CA LEU A 87 9.36 0.79 -17.04
C LEU A 87 10.59 0.24 -17.75
N GLU A 88 11.57 1.10 -18.07
CA GLU A 88 12.80 0.71 -18.77
C GLU A 88 13.63 -0.26 -17.92
N VAL A 89 13.84 0.05 -16.65
CA VAL A 89 14.61 -0.80 -15.74
C VAL A 89 13.93 -2.13 -15.52
N MET A 90 12.60 -2.14 -15.30
CA MET A 90 11.89 -3.38 -15.04
C MET A 90 11.88 -4.34 -16.24
N ARG A 91 11.92 -3.84 -17.48
CA ARG A 91 12.13 -4.67 -18.68
C ARG A 91 13.46 -5.42 -18.64
N LYS A 92 14.54 -4.82 -18.10
CA LYS A 92 15.84 -5.50 -17.93
C LYS A 92 15.75 -6.66 -16.93
N PHE A 93 14.82 -6.59 -15.97
CA PHE A 93 14.51 -7.69 -15.07
C PHE A 93 13.49 -8.68 -15.63
N GLY A 94 13.01 -8.48 -16.87
CA GLY A 94 11.99 -9.31 -17.50
C GLY A 94 10.64 -9.22 -16.78
N VAL A 95 10.30 -8.03 -16.30
CA VAL A 95 9.03 -7.71 -15.61
C VAL A 95 8.35 -6.56 -16.33
N ASP A 96 7.10 -6.77 -16.72
CA ASP A 96 6.26 -5.73 -17.29
C ASP A 96 5.36 -5.09 -16.21
N ILE A 97 5.50 -3.78 -16.04
CA ILE A 97 4.66 -2.95 -15.19
C ILE A 97 3.95 -1.83 -15.98
N SER A 98 3.81 -1.99 -17.29
CA SER A 98 3.24 -0.95 -18.16
C SER A 98 1.74 -0.68 -17.91
N SER A 99 1.01 -1.68 -17.43
CA SER A 99 -0.40 -1.56 -17.06
C SER A 99 -0.62 -0.92 -15.68
N HIS A 100 0.46 -0.62 -14.93
CA HIS A 100 0.35 -0.07 -13.59
C HIS A 100 -0.30 1.33 -13.62
N LYS A 101 -1.28 1.51 -12.71
CA LYS A 101 -1.93 2.80 -12.43
C LYS A 101 -1.70 3.15 -10.96
N PRO A 102 -1.10 4.32 -10.67
CA PRO A 102 -0.95 4.78 -9.30
C PRO A 102 -2.29 4.88 -8.59
N LYS A 103 -2.36 4.36 -7.35
CA LYS A 103 -3.54 4.40 -6.50
C LYS A 103 -3.19 4.78 -5.07
N HIS A 104 -4.11 5.44 -4.38
CA HIS A 104 -3.91 5.82 -2.99
C HIS A 104 -4.06 4.62 -2.06
N VAL A 105 -3.35 4.64 -0.93
CA VAL A 105 -3.39 3.57 0.07
C VAL A 105 -4.79 3.32 0.63
N THR A 106 -5.66 4.33 0.66
CA THR A 106 -7.07 4.19 1.07
C THR A 106 -7.96 3.47 0.06
N GLU A 107 -7.49 3.29 -1.17
CA GLU A 107 -8.22 2.55 -2.21
C GLU A 107 -8.01 1.03 -2.10
N VAL A 108 -7.16 0.59 -1.18
CA VAL A 108 -6.90 -0.83 -0.95
C VAL A 108 -7.31 -1.26 0.46
N PRO A 109 -7.94 -2.44 0.62
CA PRO A 109 -8.35 -2.95 1.92
C PRO A 109 -7.12 -3.50 2.68
N LEU A 110 -6.45 -2.64 3.48
CA LEU A 110 -5.20 -2.98 4.18
C LEU A 110 -5.29 -4.23 5.05
N GLN A 111 -6.47 -4.48 5.65
CA GLN A 111 -6.72 -5.66 6.49
C GLN A 111 -6.60 -6.98 5.72
N ASN A 112 -6.77 -6.97 4.40
CA ASN A 112 -6.70 -8.16 3.56
C ASN A 112 -5.29 -8.58 3.18
N PHE A 113 -4.28 -7.80 3.58
CA PHE A 113 -2.87 -8.14 3.32
C PHE A 113 -2.26 -8.80 4.55
N ASP A 114 -1.48 -9.85 4.30
CA ASP A 114 -0.72 -10.57 5.32
C ASP A 114 0.55 -9.80 5.69
N LEU A 115 1.09 -9.05 4.72
CA LEU A 115 2.29 -8.25 4.88
C LEU A 115 2.16 -6.92 4.13
N ILE A 116 2.58 -5.84 4.77
CA ILE A 116 2.67 -4.51 4.19
C ILE A 116 4.13 -4.04 4.29
N VAL A 117 4.69 -3.68 3.15
CA VAL A 117 6.09 -3.26 3.03
C VAL A 117 6.15 -1.77 2.68
N ALA A 118 6.59 -0.95 3.62
CA ALA A 118 6.91 0.45 3.39
C ALA A 118 8.30 0.58 2.75
N LEU A 119 8.41 1.34 1.67
CA LEU A 119 9.68 1.48 0.93
C LEU A 119 10.63 2.53 1.53
N ASP A 120 10.19 3.26 2.56
CA ASP A 120 11.02 4.15 3.38
C ASP A 120 10.40 4.36 4.77
N SER A 121 11.19 4.91 5.68
CA SER A 121 10.80 5.13 7.08
C SER A 121 9.65 6.12 7.23
N PHE A 122 9.58 7.16 6.37
CA PHE A 122 8.49 8.14 6.37
C PHE A 122 7.14 7.48 6.02
N VAL A 123 7.12 6.65 4.98
CA VAL A 123 5.92 5.88 4.60
C VAL A 123 5.54 4.91 5.72
N GLY A 124 6.52 4.25 6.35
CA GLY A 124 6.29 3.35 7.49
C GLY A 124 5.62 4.05 8.67
N GLU A 125 6.08 5.26 8.99
CA GLU A 125 5.46 6.06 10.05
C GLU A 125 4.04 6.50 9.69
N CYS A 126 3.81 6.95 8.46
CA CYS A 126 2.47 7.27 7.98
C CYS A 126 1.51 6.07 8.08
N LEU A 127 1.95 4.88 7.67
CA LEU A 127 1.14 3.67 7.73
C LEU A 127 0.76 3.29 9.16
N ARG A 128 1.66 3.46 10.12
CA ARG A 128 1.39 3.25 11.55
C ARG A 128 0.43 4.29 12.12
N SER A 129 0.75 5.57 11.94
CA SER A 129 0.12 6.67 12.66
C SER A 129 -1.23 7.08 12.09
N TYR A 130 -1.40 7.02 10.75
CA TYR A 130 -2.62 7.49 10.08
C TYR A 130 -3.50 6.36 9.56
N TYR A 131 -2.92 5.20 9.24
CA TYR A 131 -3.66 4.08 8.66
C TYR A 131 -3.78 2.88 9.60
N ASN A 132 -3.26 3.00 10.84
CA ASN A 132 -3.34 2.00 11.90
C ASN A 132 -2.87 0.59 11.46
N VAL A 133 -1.83 0.53 10.62
CA VAL A 133 -1.24 -0.74 10.21
C VAL A 133 -0.54 -1.38 11.41
N PRO A 134 -0.91 -2.61 11.80
CA PRO A 134 -0.29 -3.31 12.92
C PRO A 134 1.21 -3.56 12.68
N ALA A 135 2.01 -3.43 13.74
CA ALA A 135 3.46 -3.57 13.64
C ALA A 135 3.91 -4.94 13.14
N GLU A 136 3.17 -5.99 13.48
CA GLU A 136 3.42 -7.38 13.07
C GLU A 136 3.20 -7.63 11.57
N LYS A 137 2.41 -6.76 10.91
CA LYS A 137 2.19 -6.80 9.46
C LYS A 137 3.07 -5.84 8.67
N LEU A 138 3.81 -4.95 9.34
CA LEU A 138 4.57 -3.89 8.71
C LEU A 138 6.08 -4.19 8.71
N ILE A 139 6.65 -4.21 7.50
CA ILE A 139 8.10 -4.18 7.30
C ILE A 139 8.50 -2.85 6.68
N ILE A 140 9.61 -2.29 7.09
CA ILE A 140 10.18 -1.07 6.52
C ILE A 140 11.47 -1.44 5.80
N TRP A 141 11.53 -1.13 4.50
CA TRP A 141 12.75 -1.14 3.69
C TRP A 141 13.18 0.31 3.50
N ASP A 142 14.38 0.65 3.90
CA ASP A 142 14.86 2.03 3.80
C ASP A 142 15.57 2.22 2.46
N ILE A 143 14.79 2.31 1.38
CA ILE A 143 15.25 2.37 -0.01
C ILE A 143 15.17 3.79 -0.54
N ASP A 144 16.31 4.30 -0.99
CA ASP A 144 16.41 5.63 -1.60
C ASP A 144 15.41 5.86 -2.72
N ASP A 145 14.77 7.04 -2.74
CA ASP A 145 13.87 7.42 -3.83
C ASP A 145 14.66 7.78 -5.09
N PRO A 146 14.49 7.04 -6.20
CA PRO A 146 15.16 7.30 -7.45
C PRO A 146 14.53 8.43 -8.28
N PHE A 147 13.37 8.97 -7.84
CA PHE A 147 12.62 9.97 -8.61
C PHE A 147 13.46 11.19 -8.93
N MET A 148 13.49 11.61 -10.21
CA MET A 148 14.28 12.69 -10.77
C MET A 148 15.83 12.54 -10.67
N LYS A 149 16.34 11.36 -10.29
CA LYS A 149 17.78 11.09 -10.15
C LYS A 149 18.38 10.33 -11.35
N GLY A 150 17.60 10.17 -12.43
CA GLY A 150 18.02 9.52 -13.68
C GLY A 150 18.08 7.99 -13.62
N LEU A 151 18.25 7.37 -14.78
CA LEU A 151 18.13 5.93 -14.98
C LEU A 151 19.05 5.09 -14.07
N ARG A 152 20.27 5.54 -13.82
CA ARG A 152 21.21 4.82 -12.94
C ARG A 152 20.71 4.70 -11.49
N ALA A 153 19.97 5.70 -11.00
CA ALA A 153 19.35 5.65 -9.68
C ALA A 153 18.24 4.59 -9.64
N TYR A 154 17.42 4.51 -10.68
CA TYR A 154 16.40 3.47 -10.80
C TYR A 154 17.01 2.06 -10.90
N GLU A 155 18.13 1.89 -11.58
CA GLU A 155 18.83 0.61 -11.65
C GLU A 155 19.39 0.17 -10.28
N ARG A 156 19.92 1.10 -9.49
CA ARG A 156 20.36 0.80 -8.11
C ARG A 156 19.17 0.43 -7.24
N CYS A 157 18.13 1.24 -7.27
CA CYS A 157 16.88 1.01 -6.52
C CYS A 157 16.27 -0.36 -6.86
N ALA A 158 16.18 -0.72 -8.14
CA ALA A 158 15.64 -2.01 -8.55
C ALA A 158 16.50 -3.20 -8.05
N ARG A 159 17.83 -3.09 -8.06
CA ARG A 159 18.73 -4.11 -7.51
C ARG A 159 18.57 -4.26 -5.99
N GLU A 160 18.40 -3.15 -5.29
CA GLU A 160 18.17 -3.14 -3.85
C GLU A 160 16.83 -3.80 -3.51
N ILE A 161 15.75 -3.41 -4.19
CA ILE A 161 14.44 -4.05 -4.07
C ILE A 161 14.53 -5.55 -4.35
N TYR A 162 15.23 -5.95 -5.41
CA TYR A 162 15.45 -7.35 -5.76
C TYR A 162 16.10 -8.14 -4.61
N ALA A 163 17.15 -7.59 -4.01
CA ALA A 163 17.83 -8.22 -2.87
C ALA A 163 16.91 -8.36 -1.64
N HIS A 164 16.11 -7.34 -1.34
CA HIS A 164 15.12 -7.41 -0.26
C HIS A 164 14.05 -8.47 -0.53
N ILE A 165 13.58 -8.61 -1.78
CA ILE A 165 12.61 -9.66 -2.15
C ILE A 165 13.23 -11.06 -2.04
N GLN A 166 14.50 -11.25 -2.41
CA GLN A 166 15.19 -12.51 -2.20
C GLN A 166 15.20 -12.90 -0.72
N LYS A 167 15.57 -11.98 0.17
CA LYS A 167 15.56 -12.20 1.61
C LYS A 167 14.15 -12.51 2.12
N LEU A 168 13.15 -11.76 1.67
CA LEU A 168 11.76 -12.02 2.02
C LEU A 168 11.29 -13.41 1.59
N SER A 169 11.73 -13.89 0.40
CA SER A 169 11.46 -15.26 -0.08
C SER A 169 11.99 -16.33 0.89
N GLU A 170 13.20 -16.12 1.39
CA GLU A 170 13.82 -17.06 2.35
C GLU A 170 13.06 -17.06 3.68
N ASP A 171 12.67 -15.89 4.18
CA ASP A 171 11.94 -15.75 5.42
C ASP A 171 10.53 -16.37 5.33
N LEU A 172 9.82 -16.18 4.22
CA LEU A 172 8.52 -16.82 3.97
C LEU A 172 8.63 -18.35 3.92
N LYS A 173 9.63 -18.89 3.22
CA LYS A 173 9.89 -20.33 3.17
C LYS A 173 10.21 -20.91 4.54
N ARG A 174 10.93 -20.17 5.38
CA ARG A 174 11.27 -20.58 6.75
C ARG A 174 10.02 -20.68 7.63
N ARG A 175 9.11 -19.70 7.53
CA ARG A 175 7.85 -19.71 8.28
C ARG A 175 6.98 -20.91 7.93
N VAL A 176 6.85 -21.22 6.64
CA VAL A 176 6.08 -22.41 6.18
C VAL A 176 6.66 -23.69 6.76
N ARG A 177 7.99 -23.89 6.74
CA ARG A 177 8.62 -25.10 7.29
C ARG A 177 8.43 -25.27 8.78
N ILE A 178 8.40 -24.17 9.54
CA ILE A 178 8.18 -24.21 11.00
C ILE A 178 6.73 -24.64 11.27
N SER A 179 5.75 -24.09 10.59
CA SER A 179 4.34 -24.46 10.74
C SER A 179 4.07 -25.91 10.38
N GLU A 180 4.70 -26.43 9.31
CA GLU A 180 4.59 -27.84 8.91
C GLU A 180 5.27 -28.77 9.93
N GLY A 181 6.38 -28.35 10.52
CA GLY A 181 7.11 -29.11 11.56
C GLY A 181 6.33 -29.25 12.85
N GLU A 182 5.64 -28.18 13.29
CA GLU A 182 4.82 -28.19 14.51
C GLU A 182 3.57 -29.08 14.36
N ILE A 183 2.95 -29.14 13.17
CA ILE A 183 1.82 -30.02 12.88
C ILE A 183 2.24 -31.50 12.96
N SER A 184 3.42 -31.85 12.45
CA SER A 184 3.91 -33.22 12.43
C SER A 184 4.28 -33.77 13.83
N GLU A 185 4.65 -32.92 14.79
CA GLU A 185 4.90 -33.32 16.18
C GLU A 185 3.61 -33.45 17.01
N GLY A 186 2.60 -32.68 16.70
CA GLY A 186 1.28 -32.74 17.35
C GLY A 186 0.52 -34.05 17.03
N GLU A 187 0.67 -34.57 15.82
CA GLU A 187 0.02 -35.82 15.40
C GLU A 187 0.68 -37.09 15.95
N ARG A 188 1.97 -37.02 16.32
CA ARG A 188 2.70 -38.18 16.92
C ARG A 188 2.47 -38.38 18.42
N LYS A 189 1.73 -37.45 19.06
CA LYS A 189 1.43 -37.51 20.52
C LYS A 189 -0.03 -37.89 20.82
N LYS A 190 -0.80 -38.29 19.84
CA LYS A 190 -2.13 -38.88 19.98
C LYS A 190 -2.07 -40.38 19.65
#